data_71d1183d69ce3e5bae77071c8a557e67
#
_entry.id   71d1183d69ce3e5bae77071c8a557e67
#
_cell.length_a   1.000
_cell.length_b   1.000
_cell.length_c   1.000
_cell.angle_alpha   90.00
_cell.angle_beta   90.00
_cell.angle_gamma   90.00
#
_symmetry.space_group_name_H-M   'P 1'
#
loop_
_entity.id
_entity.type
_entity.pdbx_description
1 polymer ?
#
loop_
_entity_poly.entity_id
_entity_poly.type
_entity_poly.pdbx_seq_one_letter_code
_entity_poly.pdbx_strand_id
1 'polypeptide(L)'
;MLSGAKQVMGFFNTIFACIINNAFYIIILLLPFILFIIFNKKINFEKLKLKTILYYIGSIIISFTFALFIINSDKNSKDIYSKYNLYNNVYYPTYSAKTFGIVKTFSLDIYRYFINFEDKIIINDVFNEINNDSNYNVTNINFDDLINNEKDYDIIKMHEYFKNKEPSLKNKYTGIFKDKNLIFITGESVNINAIKKDITPTLYMLTHNGFVFNNFYTPIYYASTSDGEYTNLTGLLPTEGTWSMIKSSNNNMKYSLPAMFKTNDYKTYAYHNNTYNFYNRDITYPNLGFEKYTACGNGLEKKINCNIWPESDLEMFNETYNDYKNDDKFLAYYMTVSTHLNYKTTNNDIVKKNINLVKDLDYSSNVLGFISTHIELDKALENLIKNLKKDNLLDDTVIVLLADHFPYGLSKNELEELNKDIKYDNNLIHKNFLVIYNSTLKEPIIVDNYSSNIDVLPTLYNLFGFNYDSRLLIGNDILSNDDGMVIFNDRSFITKDTKYNALNDKTNDKKNLVYDKYLYSRLILEKDYYKYIK
;
A
#
# COMPACT_ATOMS: atom_id res chain seq x y z
N MET A 1 -5.58 -12.74 11.47
CA MET A 1 -4.34 -12.88 12.29
C MET A 1 -3.65 -14.25 12.16
N LEU A 2 -4.35 -15.38 12.25
CA LEU A 2 -3.70 -16.71 12.20
C LEU A 2 -3.09 -17.07 10.84
N SER A 3 -3.62 -16.56 9.73
CA SER A 3 -3.09 -16.80 8.37
C SER A 3 -1.69 -16.21 8.12
N GLY A 4 -1.31 -15.17 8.86
CA GLY A 4 0.01 -14.56 8.77
C GLY A 4 1.04 -15.06 9.79
N ALA A 5 0.68 -16.03 10.65
CA ALA A 5 1.54 -16.45 11.75
C ALA A 5 2.89 -17.03 11.26
N LYS A 6 2.89 -17.73 10.11
CA LYS A 6 4.11 -18.31 9.54
C LYS A 6 5.09 -17.24 9.06
N GLN A 7 4.60 -16.15 8.45
CA GLN A 7 5.41 -15.01 8.02
C GLN A 7 5.94 -14.23 9.23
N VAL A 8 5.10 -14.04 10.27
CA VAL A 8 5.50 -13.36 11.51
C VAL A 8 6.60 -14.12 12.26
N MET A 9 6.63 -15.45 12.19
CA MET A 9 7.69 -16.26 12.81
C MET A 9 9.09 -16.00 12.23
N GLY A 10 9.18 -15.56 10.97
CA GLY A 10 10.45 -15.11 10.37
C GLY A 10 11.04 -13.86 11.04
N PHE A 11 10.23 -13.08 11.78
CA PHE A 11 10.64 -11.88 12.51
C PHE A 11 10.83 -12.12 14.02
N PHE A 12 11.03 -13.35 14.46
CA PHE A 12 11.12 -13.71 15.89
C PHE A 12 12.15 -12.85 16.65
N ASN A 13 13.30 -12.60 16.07
CA ASN A 13 14.35 -11.77 16.68
C ASN A 13 13.90 -10.31 16.85
N THR A 14 13.14 -9.78 15.90
CA THR A 14 12.56 -8.43 15.97
C THR A 14 11.49 -8.36 17.05
N ILE A 15 10.62 -9.37 17.15
CA ILE A 15 9.61 -9.46 18.21
C ILE A 15 10.28 -9.50 19.58
N PHE A 16 11.33 -10.30 19.73
CA PHE A 16 12.08 -10.41 20.98
C PHE A 16 12.77 -9.09 21.37
N ALA A 17 13.37 -8.40 20.39
CA ALA A 17 13.92 -7.07 20.59
C ALA A 17 12.85 -6.05 21.00
N CYS A 18 11.67 -6.08 20.39
CA CYS A 18 10.54 -5.23 20.79
C CYS A 18 10.09 -5.50 22.23
N ILE A 19 10.03 -6.76 22.67
CA ILE A 19 9.70 -7.12 24.05
C ILE A 19 10.73 -6.56 25.02
N ILE A 20 12.03 -6.71 24.72
CA ILE A 20 13.11 -6.17 25.57
C ILE A 20 13.05 -4.64 25.63
N ASN A 21 12.91 -3.97 24.51
CA ASN A 21 12.85 -2.51 24.44
C ASN A 21 11.64 -1.93 25.19
N ASN A 22 10.55 -2.70 25.32
CA ASN A 22 9.34 -2.32 26.04
C ASN A 22 9.21 -3.00 27.43
N ALA A 23 10.25 -3.68 27.92
CA ALA A 23 10.21 -4.45 29.16
C ALA A 23 9.77 -3.61 30.37
N PHE A 24 10.18 -2.34 30.43
CA PHE A 24 9.76 -1.41 31.48
C PHE A 24 8.23 -1.23 31.51
N TYR A 25 7.59 -1.00 30.38
CA TYR A 25 6.14 -0.87 30.30
C TYR A 25 5.42 -2.19 30.62
N ILE A 26 5.98 -3.31 30.18
CA ILE A 26 5.44 -4.65 30.46
C ILE A 26 5.47 -4.92 31.97
N ILE A 27 6.60 -4.57 32.64
CA ILE A 27 6.73 -4.72 34.10
C ILE A 27 5.71 -3.84 34.84
N ILE A 28 5.53 -2.58 34.40
CA ILE A 28 4.52 -1.68 35.01
C ILE A 28 3.11 -2.28 34.87
N LEU A 29 2.76 -2.81 33.68
CA LEU A 29 1.45 -3.44 33.47
C LEU A 29 1.25 -4.70 34.32
N LEU A 30 2.31 -5.45 34.60
CA LEU A 30 2.29 -6.64 35.44
C LEU A 30 2.40 -6.30 36.94
N LEU A 31 2.78 -5.07 37.29
CA LEU A 31 3.02 -4.67 38.68
C LEU A 31 1.84 -4.95 39.63
N PRO A 32 0.57 -4.65 39.28
CA PRO A 32 -0.57 -5.00 40.14
C PRO A 32 -0.66 -6.50 40.45
N PHE A 33 -0.40 -7.34 39.44
CA PHE A 33 -0.40 -8.79 39.59
C PHE A 33 0.77 -9.28 40.43
N ILE A 34 1.96 -8.73 40.22
CA ILE A 34 3.16 -9.04 41.01
C ILE A 34 2.94 -8.64 42.49
N LEU A 35 2.44 -7.44 42.73
CA LEU A 35 2.11 -6.97 44.09
C LEU A 35 1.03 -7.87 44.72
N PHE A 36 0.05 -8.28 43.98
CA PHE A 36 -0.97 -9.24 44.47
C PHE A 36 -0.32 -10.56 44.89
N ILE A 37 0.57 -11.15 44.09
CA ILE A 37 1.29 -12.38 44.45
C ILE A 37 2.13 -12.19 45.73
N ILE A 38 2.85 -11.08 45.83
CA ILE A 38 3.73 -10.79 46.98
C ILE A 38 2.91 -10.60 48.25
N PHE A 39 1.80 -9.88 48.18
CA PHE A 39 1.02 -9.46 49.33
C PHE A 39 -0.23 -10.30 49.58
N ASN A 40 -0.53 -11.33 48.77
CA ASN A 40 -1.76 -12.13 48.88
C ASN A 40 -1.98 -12.68 50.30
N LYS A 41 -0.90 -13.08 51.02
CA LYS A 41 -0.97 -13.58 52.37
C LYS A 41 -1.28 -12.50 53.43
N LYS A 42 -1.09 -11.21 53.07
CA LYS A 42 -1.41 -10.06 53.93
C LYS A 42 -2.78 -9.44 53.60
N ILE A 43 -3.41 -9.88 52.51
CA ILE A 43 -4.73 -9.40 52.12
C ILE A 43 -5.76 -10.26 52.83
N ASN A 44 -6.59 -9.62 53.64
CA ASN A 44 -7.66 -10.31 54.35
C ASN A 44 -8.87 -10.47 53.44
N PHE A 45 -9.10 -11.69 52.95
CA PHE A 45 -10.25 -12.02 52.09
C PHE A 45 -11.44 -12.35 52.96
N GLU A 46 -12.24 -11.35 53.31
CA GLU A 46 -13.53 -11.61 53.93
C GLU A 46 -14.53 -12.16 52.93
N LYS A 47 -15.44 -13.05 53.36
CA LYS A 47 -16.54 -13.50 52.54
C LYS A 47 -17.43 -12.33 52.16
N LEU A 48 -17.59 -12.08 50.87
CA LEU A 48 -18.45 -11.02 50.35
C LEU A 48 -19.90 -11.27 50.82
N LYS A 49 -20.46 -10.29 51.52
CA LYS A 49 -21.88 -10.29 51.90
C LYS A 49 -22.73 -10.13 50.65
N LEU A 50 -23.91 -10.80 50.61
CA LEU A 50 -24.81 -10.72 49.45
C LEU A 50 -25.14 -9.28 49.04
N LYS A 51 -25.33 -8.39 50.02
CA LYS A 51 -25.53 -6.95 49.75
C LYS A 51 -24.36 -6.33 48.98
N THR A 52 -23.12 -6.63 49.32
CA THR A 52 -21.92 -6.13 48.65
C THR A 52 -21.83 -6.64 47.21
N ILE A 53 -22.16 -7.93 46.98
CA ILE A 53 -22.25 -8.52 45.64
C ILE A 53 -23.30 -7.79 44.81
N LEU A 54 -24.48 -7.52 45.36
CA LEU A 54 -25.54 -6.77 44.68
C LEU A 54 -25.14 -5.33 44.33
N TYR A 55 -24.40 -4.66 45.22
CA TYR A 55 -23.86 -3.33 44.91
C TYR A 55 -22.84 -3.37 43.75
N TYR A 56 -21.95 -4.37 43.70
CA TYR A 56 -21.01 -4.51 42.58
C TYR A 56 -21.74 -4.81 41.28
N ILE A 57 -22.69 -5.74 41.27
CA ILE A 57 -23.50 -6.04 40.09
C ILE A 57 -24.29 -4.80 39.67
N GLY A 58 -24.91 -4.09 40.59
CA GLY A 58 -25.61 -2.84 40.31
C GLY A 58 -24.72 -1.77 39.70
N SER A 59 -23.51 -1.57 40.25
CA SER A 59 -22.56 -0.61 39.72
C SER A 59 -22.06 -0.97 38.30
N ILE A 60 -21.84 -2.26 38.02
CA ILE A 60 -21.47 -2.75 36.68
C ILE A 60 -22.62 -2.48 35.69
N ILE A 61 -23.87 -2.81 36.07
CA ILE A 61 -25.05 -2.57 35.21
C ILE A 61 -25.22 -1.07 34.93
N ILE A 62 -25.10 -0.22 35.95
CA ILE A 62 -25.20 1.24 35.80
C ILE A 62 -24.09 1.76 34.89
N SER A 63 -22.84 1.32 35.07
CA SER A 63 -21.71 1.74 34.24
C SER A 63 -21.88 1.30 32.79
N PHE A 64 -22.39 0.08 32.58
CA PHE A 64 -22.65 -0.45 31.24
C PHE A 64 -23.78 0.30 30.54
N THR A 65 -24.91 0.55 31.23
CA THR A 65 -26.03 1.32 30.67
C THR A 65 -25.64 2.76 30.37
N PHE A 66 -24.82 3.37 31.23
CA PHE A 66 -24.30 4.70 30.99
C PHE A 66 -23.36 4.76 29.76
N ALA A 67 -22.49 3.77 29.60
CA ALA A 67 -21.64 3.64 28.40
C ALA A 67 -22.47 3.48 27.12
N LEU A 68 -23.51 2.63 27.14
CA LEU A 68 -24.43 2.48 26.01
C LEU A 68 -25.20 3.79 25.73
N PHE A 69 -25.58 4.53 26.75
CA PHE A 69 -26.23 5.83 26.59
C PHE A 69 -25.32 6.83 25.86
N ILE A 70 -24.05 6.91 26.27
CA ILE A 70 -23.05 7.77 25.61
C ILE A 70 -22.83 7.35 24.13
N ILE A 71 -22.80 6.05 23.83
CA ILE A 71 -22.65 5.55 22.46
C ILE A 71 -23.90 5.94 21.63
N ASN A 72 -25.10 5.75 22.18
CA ASN A 72 -26.35 6.02 21.48
C ASN A 72 -26.65 7.51 21.34
N SER A 73 -26.04 8.40 22.15
CA SER A 73 -26.21 9.84 22.00
C SER A 73 -25.71 10.36 20.64
N ASP A 74 -24.81 9.63 19.99
CA ASP A 74 -24.25 9.93 18.67
C ASP A 74 -25.00 9.22 17.51
N LYS A 75 -26.14 8.57 17.76
CA LYS A 75 -26.84 7.74 16.76
C LYS A 75 -27.23 8.49 15.48
N ASN A 76 -27.57 9.76 15.59
CA ASN A 76 -27.97 10.59 14.47
C ASN A 76 -26.82 11.44 13.90
N SER A 77 -25.58 11.17 14.33
CA SER A 77 -24.41 11.88 13.82
C SER A 77 -24.17 11.51 12.34
N LYS A 78 -23.93 12.52 11.52
CA LYS A 78 -23.47 12.36 10.13
C LYS A 78 -22.00 11.97 10.06
N ASP A 79 -21.28 11.99 11.18
CA ASP A 79 -19.88 11.57 11.23
C ASP A 79 -19.81 10.03 11.18
N ILE A 80 -19.18 9.53 10.12
CA ILE A 80 -18.94 8.10 9.90
C ILE A 80 -18.18 7.47 11.06
N TYR A 81 -17.26 8.21 11.68
CA TYR A 81 -16.46 7.77 12.83
C TYR A 81 -17.04 8.21 14.18
N SER A 82 -18.34 8.53 14.24
CA SER A 82 -19.02 8.75 15.52
C SER A 82 -18.95 7.52 16.42
N LYS A 83 -19.10 7.69 17.74
CA LYS A 83 -19.09 6.57 18.68
C LYS A 83 -20.11 5.49 18.30
N TYR A 84 -21.30 5.91 17.87
CA TYR A 84 -22.34 5.01 17.42
C TYR A 84 -21.92 4.18 16.21
N ASN A 85 -21.40 4.84 15.17
CA ASN A 85 -20.97 4.20 13.95
C ASN A 85 -19.79 3.26 14.19
N LEU A 86 -18.76 3.70 14.91
CA LEU A 86 -17.62 2.84 15.28
C LEU A 86 -17.99 1.63 16.12
N TYR A 87 -19.08 1.70 16.89
CA TYR A 87 -19.54 0.59 17.70
C TYR A 87 -20.41 -0.41 16.92
N ASN A 88 -21.29 0.10 16.04
CA ASN A 88 -22.37 -0.69 15.42
C ASN A 88 -22.23 -0.91 13.93
N ASN A 89 -21.53 -0.02 13.19
CA ASN A 89 -21.64 0.04 11.74
C ASN A 89 -20.30 -0.02 11.01
N VAL A 90 -19.19 0.40 11.62
CA VAL A 90 -17.91 0.60 10.93
C VAL A 90 -16.79 -0.18 11.62
N TYR A 91 -16.03 -0.93 10.85
CA TYR A 91 -14.81 -1.60 11.32
C TYR A 91 -13.60 -0.69 11.08
N TYR A 92 -13.14 -0.03 12.15
CA TYR A 92 -11.90 0.74 12.13
C TYR A 92 -11.18 0.59 13.48
N PRO A 93 -10.38 -0.48 13.67
CA PRO A 93 -9.77 -0.83 14.96
C PRO A 93 -8.93 0.28 15.58
N THR A 94 -8.10 0.96 14.78
CA THR A 94 -7.22 2.03 15.27
C THR A 94 -8.02 3.18 15.88
N TYR A 95 -9.07 3.63 15.20
CA TYR A 95 -9.91 4.72 15.71
C TYR A 95 -10.84 4.27 16.84
N SER A 96 -11.29 3.01 16.79
CA SER A 96 -12.04 2.38 17.89
C SER A 96 -11.19 2.30 19.17
N ALA A 97 -9.90 1.92 19.04
CA ALA A 97 -8.97 1.87 20.18
C ALA A 97 -8.75 3.26 20.82
N LYS A 98 -8.69 4.31 20.00
CA LYS A 98 -8.63 5.68 20.47
C LYS A 98 -9.91 6.10 21.20
N THR A 99 -11.08 5.71 20.68
CA THR A 99 -12.40 6.15 21.17
C THR A 99 -12.85 5.36 22.40
N PHE A 100 -12.66 4.04 22.42
CA PHE A 100 -13.17 3.12 23.45
C PHE A 100 -12.06 2.53 24.34
N GLY A 101 -10.79 2.76 24.01
CA GLY A 101 -9.64 2.09 24.62
C GLY A 101 -9.39 0.68 24.09
N ILE A 102 -8.16 0.19 24.29
CA ILE A 102 -7.66 -1.08 23.71
C ILE A 102 -8.50 -2.28 24.18
N VAL A 103 -8.83 -2.37 25.46
CA VAL A 103 -9.56 -3.53 26.04
C VAL A 103 -10.96 -3.65 25.43
N LYS A 104 -11.69 -2.53 25.31
CA LYS A 104 -13.04 -2.55 24.74
C LYS A 104 -13.01 -2.83 23.24
N THR A 105 -12.06 -2.25 22.51
CA THR A 105 -11.89 -2.52 21.08
C THR A 105 -11.57 -4.00 20.84
N PHE A 106 -10.64 -4.57 21.60
CA PHE A 106 -10.33 -6.00 21.50
C PHE A 106 -11.55 -6.89 21.76
N SER A 107 -12.34 -6.57 22.80
CA SER A 107 -13.58 -7.32 23.09
C SER A 107 -14.61 -7.18 21.96
N LEU A 108 -14.69 -6.00 21.35
CA LEU A 108 -15.57 -5.73 20.21
C LEU A 108 -15.12 -6.50 18.96
N ASP A 109 -13.80 -6.58 18.71
CA ASP A 109 -13.25 -7.33 17.58
C ASP A 109 -13.48 -8.84 17.72
N ILE A 110 -13.34 -9.38 18.95
CA ILE A 110 -13.71 -10.78 19.22
C ILE A 110 -15.20 -11.00 18.94
N TYR A 111 -16.07 -10.15 19.45
CA TYR A 111 -17.51 -10.23 19.20
C TYR A 111 -17.84 -10.20 17.71
N ARG A 112 -17.26 -9.23 16.98
CA ARG A 112 -17.43 -9.06 15.53
C ARG A 112 -16.97 -10.29 14.74
N TYR A 113 -15.86 -10.90 15.15
CA TYR A 113 -15.37 -12.14 14.54
C TYR A 113 -16.41 -13.27 14.64
N PHE A 114 -17.05 -13.44 15.81
CA PHE A 114 -18.04 -14.50 16.00
C PHE A 114 -19.37 -14.27 15.29
N ILE A 115 -19.75 -13.02 15.05
CA ILE A 115 -21.01 -12.69 14.35
C ILE A 115 -20.80 -12.48 12.83
N ASN A 116 -19.58 -12.70 12.31
CA ASN A 116 -19.21 -12.37 10.93
C ASN A 116 -19.64 -10.94 10.57
N PHE A 117 -19.19 -9.98 11.41
CA PHE A 117 -19.57 -8.57 11.25
C PHE A 117 -19.12 -8.03 9.88
N GLU A 118 -20.06 -7.43 9.18
CA GLU A 118 -19.80 -6.66 7.96
C GLU A 118 -20.07 -5.18 8.22
N ASP A 119 -19.25 -4.28 7.64
CA ASP A 119 -19.51 -2.84 7.72
C ASP A 119 -20.79 -2.50 6.99
N LYS A 120 -21.59 -1.65 7.59
CA LYS A 120 -22.75 -1.12 6.90
C LYS A 120 -22.31 -0.03 5.93
N ILE A 121 -22.78 -0.12 4.69
CA ILE A 121 -22.59 0.92 3.69
C ILE A 121 -23.42 2.13 4.12
N ILE A 122 -22.73 3.21 4.53
CA ILE A 122 -23.36 4.49 4.89
C ILE A 122 -23.22 5.38 3.66
N ILE A 123 -24.32 5.59 2.93
CA ILE A 123 -24.32 6.40 1.72
C ILE A 123 -24.46 7.87 2.11
N ASN A 124 -23.56 8.71 1.62
CA ASN A 124 -23.73 10.14 1.60
C ASN A 124 -24.29 10.52 0.22
N ASP A 125 -25.58 10.84 0.17
CA ASP A 125 -26.35 11.12 -1.06
C ASP A 125 -25.90 12.45 -1.71
N VAL A 126 -24.74 12.47 -2.37
CA VAL A 126 -24.40 13.57 -3.28
C VAL A 126 -24.01 12.93 -4.62
N PHE A 127 -25.01 12.72 -5.45
CA PHE A 127 -24.81 12.22 -6.81
C PHE A 127 -25.02 13.36 -7.81
N ASN A 128 -23.99 13.66 -8.59
CA ASN A 128 -24.12 14.49 -9.77
C ASN A 128 -24.42 13.58 -10.98
N GLU A 129 -25.37 13.97 -11.83
CA GLU A 129 -25.57 13.29 -13.12
C GLU A 129 -24.32 13.48 -13.98
N ILE A 130 -23.65 12.36 -14.29
CA ILE A 130 -22.46 12.35 -15.14
C ILE A 130 -22.91 12.13 -16.58
N ASN A 131 -22.71 13.13 -17.44
CA ASN A 131 -22.85 12.97 -18.87
C ASN A 131 -21.70 12.10 -19.41
N ASN A 132 -22.01 11.06 -20.16
CA ASN A 132 -21.02 10.26 -20.89
C ASN A 132 -20.42 11.09 -22.04
N ASP A 133 -19.45 11.94 -21.72
CA ASP A 133 -18.69 12.70 -22.71
C ASP A 133 -17.47 11.88 -23.16
N SER A 134 -17.17 11.93 -24.46
CA SER A 134 -15.99 11.29 -25.09
C SER A 134 -14.66 11.76 -24.51
N ASN A 135 -14.67 12.85 -23.73
CA ASN A 135 -13.52 13.42 -23.05
C ASN A 135 -13.11 12.66 -21.78
N TYR A 136 -13.93 11.72 -21.30
CA TYR A 136 -13.63 10.93 -20.11
C TYR A 136 -13.13 9.52 -20.45
N ASN A 137 -12.38 8.95 -19.52
CA ASN A 137 -11.99 7.53 -19.56
C ASN A 137 -13.13 6.68 -18.98
N VAL A 138 -14.13 6.41 -19.80
CA VAL A 138 -15.32 5.59 -19.46
C VAL A 138 -15.59 4.55 -20.55
N THR A 139 -16.26 3.48 -20.16
CA THR A 139 -16.75 2.44 -21.08
C THR A 139 -18.27 2.35 -21.03
N ASN A 140 -18.89 1.64 -21.99
CA ASN A 140 -20.34 1.49 -22.08
C ASN A 140 -20.89 0.45 -21.09
N ILE A 141 -20.66 0.65 -19.79
CA ILE A 141 -21.23 -0.21 -18.74
C ILE A 141 -22.66 0.25 -18.47
N ASN A 142 -23.64 -0.64 -18.69
CA ASN A 142 -25.03 -0.38 -18.33
C ASN A 142 -25.26 -0.66 -16.83
N PHE A 143 -24.88 0.30 -15.99
CA PHE A 143 -25.07 0.17 -14.54
C PHE A 143 -26.55 0.03 -14.14
N ASP A 144 -27.50 0.60 -14.89
CA ASP A 144 -28.92 0.48 -14.60
C ASP A 144 -29.39 -0.97 -14.75
N ASP A 145 -28.96 -1.64 -15.81
CA ASP A 145 -29.23 -3.07 -15.97
C ASP A 145 -28.57 -3.92 -14.86
N LEU A 146 -27.34 -3.60 -14.47
CA LEU A 146 -26.66 -4.28 -13.38
C LEU A 146 -27.42 -4.12 -12.06
N ILE A 147 -27.86 -2.90 -11.73
CA ILE A 147 -28.64 -2.59 -10.54
C ILE A 147 -29.99 -3.30 -10.54
N ASN A 148 -30.71 -3.27 -11.66
CA ASN A 148 -32.06 -3.83 -11.76
C ASN A 148 -32.08 -5.38 -11.71
N ASN A 149 -31.00 -6.03 -12.12
CA ASN A 149 -30.89 -7.49 -12.17
C ASN A 149 -30.16 -8.10 -10.96
N GLU A 150 -29.58 -7.28 -10.08
CA GLU A 150 -28.85 -7.75 -8.90
C GLU A 150 -29.80 -7.87 -7.68
N LYS A 151 -29.52 -8.83 -6.78
CA LYS A 151 -30.28 -9.07 -5.57
C LYS A 151 -29.47 -8.83 -4.28
N ASP A 152 -28.14 -8.91 -4.37
CA ASP A 152 -27.26 -8.59 -3.25
C ASP A 152 -27.24 -7.09 -3.04
N TYR A 153 -27.72 -6.67 -1.87
CA TYR A 153 -27.82 -5.26 -1.51
C TYR A 153 -26.46 -4.54 -1.59
N ASP A 154 -25.37 -5.18 -1.15
CA ASP A 154 -24.04 -4.58 -1.17
C ASP A 154 -23.55 -4.38 -2.60
N ILE A 155 -23.81 -5.36 -3.50
CA ILE A 155 -23.45 -5.26 -4.92
C ILE A 155 -24.26 -4.16 -5.61
N ILE A 156 -25.56 -4.05 -5.31
CA ILE A 156 -26.39 -2.93 -5.80
C ILE A 156 -25.78 -1.59 -5.39
N LYS A 157 -25.38 -1.45 -4.11
CA LYS A 157 -24.76 -0.22 -3.62
C LYS A 157 -23.41 0.06 -4.27
N MET A 158 -22.63 -0.97 -4.57
CA MET A 158 -21.40 -0.82 -5.32
C MET A 158 -21.66 -0.33 -6.76
N HIS A 159 -22.67 -0.89 -7.43
CA HIS A 159 -23.07 -0.42 -8.77
C HIS A 159 -23.51 1.05 -8.75
N GLU A 160 -24.32 1.44 -7.75
CA GLU A 160 -24.75 2.85 -7.56
C GLU A 160 -23.54 3.78 -7.33
N TYR A 161 -22.61 3.38 -6.48
CA TYR A 161 -21.41 4.17 -6.21
C TYR A 161 -20.56 4.36 -7.48
N PHE A 162 -20.21 3.27 -8.17
CA PHE A 162 -19.35 3.36 -9.36
C PHE A 162 -20.06 4.05 -10.55
N LYS A 163 -21.38 3.88 -10.68
CA LYS A 163 -22.17 4.65 -11.64
C LYS A 163 -22.01 6.17 -11.46
N ASN A 164 -22.00 6.63 -10.21
CA ASN A 164 -22.01 8.04 -9.86
C ASN A 164 -20.62 8.60 -9.51
N LYS A 165 -19.58 7.78 -9.50
CA LYS A 165 -18.21 8.25 -9.29
C LYS A 165 -17.75 9.08 -10.48
N GLU A 166 -17.18 10.26 -10.22
CA GLU A 166 -16.62 11.12 -11.26
C GLU A 166 -15.48 10.41 -12.01
N PRO A 167 -15.56 10.30 -13.35
CA PRO A 167 -14.53 9.67 -14.15
C PRO A 167 -13.34 10.62 -14.39
N SER A 168 -12.15 10.05 -14.60
CA SER A 168 -10.97 10.83 -14.97
C SER A 168 -11.06 11.35 -16.40
N LEU A 169 -10.71 12.62 -16.59
CA LEU A 169 -10.62 13.24 -17.91
C LEU A 169 -9.44 12.68 -18.71
N LYS A 170 -9.65 12.49 -19.99
CA LYS A 170 -8.55 12.36 -20.96
C LYS A 170 -7.78 13.66 -21.01
N ASN A 171 -6.50 13.58 -21.33
CA ASN A 171 -5.62 14.73 -21.37
C ASN A 171 -4.67 14.67 -22.58
N LYS A 172 -3.84 15.69 -22.76
CA LYS A 172 -2.91 15.78 -23.91
C LYS A 172 -1.90 14.63 -24.00
N TYR A 173 -1.77 13.83 -22.96
CA TYR A 173 -0.88 12.67 -22.90
C TYR A 173 -1.60 11.33 -23.11
N THR A 174 -2.90 11.34 -23.32
CA THR A 174 -3.68 10.11 -23.55
C THR A 174 -3.13 9.37 -24.76
N GLY A 175 -2.68 8.13 -24.53
CA GLY A 175 -2.18 7.24 -25.60
C GLY A 175 -0.77 7.54 -26.12
N ILE A 176 0.03 8.41 -25.47
CA ILE A 176 1.41 8.70 -25.94
C ILE A 176 2.34 7.48 -25.89
N PHE A 177 2.00 6.49 -25.08
CA PHE A 177 2.73 5.21 -24.95
C PHE A 177 1.99 4.04 -25.58
N LYS A 178 1.02 4.32 -26.46
CA LYS A 178 0.28 3.27 -27.15
C LYS A 178 1.26 2.30 -27.83
N ASP A 179 1.02 1.01 -27.66
CA ASP A 179 1.80 -0.11 -28.19
C ASP A 179 3.27 -0.19 -27.76
N LYS A 180 3.72 0.63 -26.79
CA LYS A 180 5.05 0.51 -26.20
C LYS A 180 5.09 -0.61 -25.14
N ASN A 181 6.27 -1.20 -24.97
CA ASN A 181 6.54 -2.12 -23.86
C ASN A 181 6.52 -1.43 -22.51
N LEU A 182 6.26 -2.19 -21.45
CA LEU A 182 6.35 -1.69 -20.08
C LEU A 182 7.30 -2.53 -19.25
N ILE A 183 8.25 -1.90 -18.60
CA ILE A 183 9.02 -2.44 -17.47
C ILE A 183 8.53 -1.71 -16.22
N PHE A 184 7.86 -2.43 -15.32
CA PHE A 184 7.30 -1.90 -14.10
C PHE A 184 8.04 -2.46 -12.89
N ILE A 185 8.62 -1.59 -12.07
CA ILE A 185 9.50 -1.95 -10.98
C ILE A 185 8.92 -1.46 -9.67
N THR A 186 8.61 -2.38 -8.77
CA THR A 186 8.34 -2.08 -7.36
C THR A 186 9.65 -2.21 -6.59
N GLY A 187 10.21 -1.06 -6.20
CA GLY A 187 11.47 -0.98 -5.47
C GLY A 187 11.26 -1.15 -3.96
N GLU A 188 11.83 -2.21 -3.38
CA GLU A 188 11.81 -2.42 -1.93
C GLU A 188 12.41 -1.21 -1.19
N SER A 189 11.64 -0.49 -0.39
CA SER A 189 12.10 0.64 0.45
C SER A 189 12.90 1.75 -0.27
N VAL A 190 12.89 1.85 -1.60
CA VAL A 190 13.66 2.85 -2.35
C VAL A 190 13.20 4.25 -2.00
N ASN A 191 14.17 5.17 -1.78
CA ASN A 191 13.84 6.52 -1.34
C ASN A 191 14.62 7.59 -2.11
N ILE A 192 13.93 8.65 -2.52
CA ILE A 192 14.49 9.76 -3.29
C ILE A 192 15.72 10.40 -2.60
N ASN A 193 15.73 10.46 -1.27
CA ASN A 193 16.82 11.10 -0.53
C ASN A 193 18.11 10.27 -0.51
N ALA A 194 18.06 8.97 -0.82
CA ALA A 194 19.25 8.14 -0.99
C ALA A 194 19.84 8.21 -2.41
N ILE A 195 19.09 8.77 -3.37
CA ILE A 195 19.52 8.93 -4.76
C ILE A 195 20.45 10.15 -4.88
N LYS A 196 21.70 9.90 -5.25
CA LYS A 196 22.75 10.92 -5.38
C LYS A 196 23.36 10.88 -6.78
N LYS A 197 23.51 12.04 -7.43
CA LYS A 197 23.99 12.14 -8.81
C LYS A 197 25.31 11.40 -9.06
N ASP A 198 26.24 11.51 -8.12
CA ASP A 198 27.59 10.95 -8.25
C ASP A 198 27.71 9.49 -7.80
N ILE A 199 26.67 8.94 -7.13
CA ILE A 199 26.69 7.59 -6.54
C ILE A 199 25.73 6.66 -7.28
N THR A 200 24.54 7.17 -7.64
CA THR A 200 23.46 6.45 -8.30
C THR A 200 23.00 7.23 -9.54
N PRO A 201 23.89 7.42 -10.55
CA PRO A 201 23.65 8.32 -11.68
C PRO A 201 22.46 7.90 -12.54
N THR A 202 22.18 6.60 -12.66
CA THR A 202 21.06 6.10 -13.45
C THR A 202 19.71 6.37 -12.77
N LEU A 203 19.60 6.10 -11.48
CA LEU A 203 18.43 6.46 -10.68
C LEU A 203 18.22 7.96 -10.67
N TYR A 204 19.31 8.75 -10.53
CA TYR A 204 19.23 10.20 -10.60
C TYR A 204 18.71 10.66 -11.97
N MET A 205 19.23 10.12 -13.05
CA MET A 205 18.76 10.42 -14.42
C MET A 205 17.28 10.09 -14.56
N LEU A 206 16.84 8.90 -14.15
CA LEU A 206 15.45 8.45 -14.27
C LEU A 206 14.47 9.31 -13.44
N THR A 207 14.86 9.74 -12.24
CA THR A 207 14.00 10.57 -11.37
C THR A 207 13.93 12.04 -11.80
N HIS A 208 14.82 12.49 -12.72
CA HIS A 208 14.87 13.87 -13.20
C HIS A 208 14.51 14.01 -14.69
N ASN A 209 14.09 12.92 -15.35
CA ASN A 209 13.67 12.92 -16.75
C ASN A 209 12.35 12.16 -16.92
N GLY A 210 11.69 12.34 -18.08
CA GLY A 210 10.34 11.81 -18.30
C GLY A 210 9.32 12.62 -17.53
N PHE A 211 8.36 11.98 -16.89
CA PHE A 211 7.44 12.65 -15.95
C PHE A 211 8.09 12.78 -14.59
N VAL A 212 8.19 13.99 -14.06
CA VAL A 212 8.79 14.33 -12.76
C VAL A 212 7.70 14.78 -11.80
N PHE A 213 7.40 13.97 -10.81
CA PHE A 213 6.30 14.18 -9.87
C PHE A 213 6.81 14.84 -8.58
N ASN A 214 6.49 16.12 -8.37
CA ASN A 214 6.96 16.89 -7.21
C ASN A 214 6.26 16.51 -5.90
N ASN A 215 5.05 15.96 -5.97
CA ASN A 215 4.22 15.63 -4.81
C ASN A 215 3.70 14.18 -4.86
N PHE A 216 4.61 13.24 -5.16
CA PHE A 216 4.31 11.81 -5.06
C PHE A 216 4.66 11.27 -3.68
N TYR A 217 3.78 10.42 -3.14
CA TYR A 217 3.92 9.80 -1.84
C TYR A 217 3.76 8.28 -1.93
N THR A 218 4.52 7.57 -1.09
CA THR A 218 4.44 6.11 -0.94
C THR A 218 4.00 5.78 0.49
N PRO A 219 2.70 5.80 0.79
CA PRO A 219 2.19 5.47 2.12
C PRO A 219 2.51 4.03 2.48
N ILE A 220 2.88 3.79 3.75
CA ILE A 220 2.96 2.43 4.27
C ILE A 220 1.57 1.99 4.74
N TYR A 221 1.26 0.72 4.50
CA TYR A 221 0.04 0.09 4.96
C TYR A 221 0.34 -1.04 5.95
N TYR A 222 -0.68 -1.82 6.32
CA TYR A 222 -0.67 -2.72 7.46
C TYR A 222 0.29 -3.91 7.32
N ALA A 223 0.41 -4.47 6.11
CA ALA A 223 1.28 -5.60 5.79
C ALA A 223 2.54 -5.18 5.00
N SER A 224 2.99 -3.91 5.16
CA SER A 224 4.25 -3.38 4.61
C SER A 224 4.42 -3.69 3.12
N THR A 225 5.49 -4.39 2.72
CA THR A 225 5.80 -4.77 1.33
C THR A 225 4.62 -5.44 0.62
N SER A 226 3.94 -6.39 1.28
CA SER A 226 2.80 -7.09 0.66
C SER A 226 1.65 -6.14 0.29
N ASP A 227 1.38 -5.15 1.13
CA ASP A 227 0.33 -4.16 0.87
C ASP A 227 0.77 -3.08 -0.11
N GLY A 228 2.06 -2.67 -0.08
CA GLY A 228 2.63 -1.77 -1.08
C GLY A 228 2.57 -2.38 -2.48
N GLU A 229 2.98 -3.63 -2.60
CA GLU A 229 2.90 -4.39 -3.84
C GLU A 229 1.45 -4.60 -4.32
N TYR A 230 0.53 -4.94 -3.39
CA TYR A 230 -0.90 -5.02 -3.69
C TYR A 230 -1.43 -3.72 -4.30
N THR A 231 -1.10 -2.57 -3.68
CA THR A 231 -1.51 -1.26 -4.18
C THR A 231 -0.91 -0.95 -5.55
N ASN A 232 0.37 -1.24 -5.76
CA ASN A 232 1.07 -1.01 -7.02
C ASN A 232 0.50 -1.83 -8.18
N LEU A 233 0.06 -3.08 -7.91
CA LEU A 233 -0.43 -3.99 -8.94
C LEU A 233 -1.95 -3.92 -9.16
N THR A 234 -2.71 -3.42 -8.19
CA THR A 234 -4.18 -3.42 -8.26
C THR A 234 -4.83 -2.03 -8.23
N GLY A 235 -4.10 -0.99 -7.78
CA GLY A 235 -4.65 0.34 -7.56
C GLY A 235 -5.67 0.39 -6.41
N LEU A 236 -5.71 -0.63 -5.55
CA LEU A 236 -6.63 -0.72 -4.42
C LEU A 236 -5.92 -0.38 -3.09
N LEU A 237 -6.67 0.21 -2.17
CA LEU A 237 -6.20 0.43 -0.80
C LEU A 237 -6.29 -0.88 0.00
N PRO A 238 -5.23 -1.27 0.72
CA PRO A 238 -5.25 -2.46 1.55
C PRO A 238 -6.24 -2.37 2.71
N THR A 239 -6.78 -3.52 3.11
CA THR A 239 -7.74 -3.64 4.21
C THR A 239 -7.03 -3.90 5.53
N GLU A 240 -7.34 -3.10 6.54
CA GLU A 240 -6.79 -3.27 7.90
C GLU A 240 -7.13 -4.66 8.47
N GLY A 241 -6.13 -5.33 9.02
CA GLY A 241 -6.29 -6.66 9.61
C GLY A 241 -6.41 -7.82 8.60
N THR A 242 -6.25 -7.53 7.30
CA THR A 242 -6.33 -8.52 6.22
C THR A 242 -5.04 -8.49 5.38
N TRP A 243 -4.52 -9.65 4.98
CA TRP A 243 -3.49 -9.76 3.97
C TRP A 243 -4.13 -9.60 2.59
N SER A 244 -4.28 -8.35 2.13
CA SER A 244 -5.08 -8.02 0.94
C SER A 244 -4.58 -8.70 -0.33
N MET A 245 -3.26 -8.79 -0.54
CA MET A 245 -2.67 -9.52 -1.66
C MET A 245 -3.08 -11.01 -1.64
N ILE A 246 -2.94 -11.69 -0.49
CA ILE A 246 -3.30 -13.11 -0.35
C ILE A 246 -4.81 -13.30 -0.53
N LYS A 247 -5.63 -12.41 0.02
CA LYS A 247 -7.09 -12.47 -0.10
C LYS A 247 -7.55 -12.34 -1.57
N SER A 248 -6.83 -11.57 -2.38
CA SER A 248 -7.15 -11.37 -3.81
C SER A 248 -6.93 -12.62 -4.68
N SER A 249 -6.24 -13.65 -4.17
CA SER A 249 -5.78 -14.82 -4.94
C SER A 249 -6.89 -15.66 -5.61
N ASN A 250 -8.15 -15.47 -5.21
CA ASN A 250 -9.30 -16.17 -5.80
C ASN A 250 -10.32 -15.21 -6.45
N ASN A 251 -10.00 -13.93 -6.54
CA ASN A 251 -10.90 -12.92 -7.07
C ASN A 251 -10.62 -12.65 -8.55
N ASN A 252 -11.64 -12.16 -9.26
CA ASN A 252 -11.47 -11.61 -10.58
C ASN A 252 -10.78 -10.24 -10.49
N MET A 253 -9.50 -10.19 -10.79
CA MET A 253 -8.68 -8.98 -10.71
C MET A 253 -8.43 -8.34 -12.08
N LYS A 254 -9.44 -8.27 -12.95
CA LYS A 254 -9.32 -7.84 -14.35
C LYS A 254 -8.81 -6.39 -14.55
N TYR A 255 -8.87 -5.56 -13.51
CA TYR A 255 -8.30 -4.20 -13.53
C TYR A 255 -6.91 -4.12 -12.88
N SER A 256 -6.28 -5.25 -12.54
CA SER A 256 -4.88 -5.27 -12.14
C SER A 256 -3.96 -4.91 -13.29
N LEU A 257 -2.75 -4.45 -12.99
CA LEU A 257 -1.75 -4.10 -14.00
C LEU A 257 -1.55 -5.22 -15.05
N PRO A 258 -1.19 -6.47 -14.66
CA PRO A 258 -0.94 -7.51 -15.66
C PRO A 258 -2.21 -7.95 -16.41
N ALA A 259 -3.39 -7.97 -15.76
CA ALA A 259 -4.62 -8.32 -16.45
C ALA A 259 -5.00 -7.32 -17.53
N MET A 260 -4.86 -6.01 -17.24
CA MET A 260 -5.13 -4.95 -18.22
C MET A 260 -4.16 -5.01 -19.40
N PHE A 261 -2.86 -5.24 -19.15
CA PHE A 261 -1.89 -5.39 -20.23
C PHE A 261 -2.14 -6.64 -21.06
N LYS A 262 -2.42 -7.78 -20.40
CA LYS A 262 -2.77 -9.03 -21.09
C LYS A 262 -4.02 -8.88 -21.99
N THR A 263 -5.04 -8.16 -21.54
CA THR A 263 -6.24 -7.86 -22.33
C THR A 263 -5.94 -7.00 -23.57
N ASN A 264 -4.81 -6.28 -23.58
CA ASN A 264 -4.33 -5.48 -24.70
C ASN A 264 -3.17 -6.17 -25.48
N ASP A 265 -3.14 -7.50 -25.45
CA ASP A 265 -2.23 -8.38 -26.21
C ASP A 265 -0.75 -8.29 -25.79
N TYR A 266 -0.46 -7.94 -24.53
CA TYR A 266 0.91 -7.99 -23.99
C TYR A 266 1.19 -9.35 -23.36
N LYS A 267 2.39 -9.87 -23.57
CA LYS A 267 2.96 -10.94 -22.76
C LYS A 267 3.33 -10.41 -21.39
N THR A 268 2.99 -11.13 -20.33
CA THR A 268 3.13 -10.61 -18.96
C THR A 268 4.05 -11.48 -18.12
N TYR A 269 5.12 -10.88 -17.63
CA TYR A 269 6.18 -11.52 -16.87
C TYR A 269 6.31 -10.89 -15.48
N ALA A 270 6.58 -11.71 -14.47
CA ALA A 270 6.91 -11.25 -13.12
C ALA A 270 8.22 -11.90 -12.65
N TYR A 271 9.04 -11.11 -11.96
CA TYR A 271 10.32 -11.53 -11.43
C TYR A 271 10.50 -11.08 -9.97
N HIS A 272 11.06 -11.96 -9.15
CA HIS A 272 11.41 -11.67 -7.77
C HIS A 272 12.63 -12.47 -7.35
N ASN A 273 13.64 -11.81 -6.82
CA ASN A 273 14.90 -12.46 -6.46
C ASN A 273 14.91 -13.10 -5.06
N ASN A 274 13.77 -13.21 -4.38
CA ASN A 274 13.61 -14.00 -3.16
C ASN A 274 12.70 -15.21 -3.40
N THR A 275 12.38 -15.95 -2.35
CA THR A 275 11.60 -17.19 -2.38
C THR A 275 10.24 -17.02 -3.10
N TYR A 276 9.98 -17.85 -4.11
CA TYR A 276 8.85 -17.73 -5.03
C TYR A 276 7.47 -17.73 -4.36
N ASN A 277 7.30 -18.48 -3.27
CA ASN A 277 6.02 -18.61 -2.57
C ASN A 277 5.89 -17.68 -1.34
N PHE A 278 6.85 -16.78 -1.11
CA PHE A 278 6.74 -15.80 -0.04
C PHE A 278 5.59 -14.83 -0.33
N TYR A 279 4.75 -14.56 0.66
CA TYR A 279 3.47 -13.86 0.51
C TYR A 279 2.48 -14.53 -0.47
N ASN A 280 2.62 -15.84 -0.73
CA ASN A 280 1.81 -16.60 -1.69
C ASN A 280 1.86 -16.04 -3.12
N ARG A 281 3.00 -15.47 -3.55
CA ARG A 281 3.16 -14.91 -4.90
C ARG A 281 2.99 -15.95 -5.99
N ASP A 282 3.32 -17.20 -5.72
CA ASP A 282 3.09 -18.36 -6.60
C ASP A 282 1.61 -18.57 -6.97
N ILE A 283 0.68 -18.09 -6.14
CA ILE A 283 -0.76 -18.14 -6.38
C ILE A 283 -1.29 -16.77 -6.82
N THR A 284 -0.85 -15.70 -6.16
CA THR A 284 -1.41 -14.35 -6.39
C THR A 284 -1.00 -13.77 -7.73
N TYR A 285 0.25 -13.94 -8.16
CA TYR A 285 0.71 -13.37 -9.44
C TYR A 285 0.01 -13.97 -10.66
N PRO A 286 -0.11 -15.31 -10.81
CA PRO A 286 -0.92 -15.87 -11.89
C PRO A 286 -2.37 -15.39 -11.87
N ASN A 287 -2.98 -15.26 -10.68
CA ASN A 287 -4.35 -14.77 -10.54
C ASN A 287 -4.50 -13.30 -10.94
N LEU A 288 -3.49 -12.46 -10.69
CA LEU A 288 -3.47 -11.08 -11.16
C LEU A 288 -3.32 -10.96 -12.68
N GLY A 289 -2.86 -12.00 -13.37
CA GLY A 289 -2.77 -12.03 -14.83
C GLY A 289 -1.35 -12.20 -15.39
N PHE A 290 -0.31 -12.40 -14.55
CA PHE A 290 1.01 -12.75 -15.04
C PHE A 290 1.03 -14.15 -15.66
N GLU A 291 1.52 -14.26 -16.90
CA GLU A 291 1.62 -15.55 -17.61
C GLU A 291 2.84 -16.34 -17.16
N LYS A 292 3.90 -15.67 -16.78
CA LYS A 292 5.13 -16.29 -16.28
C LYS A 292 5.61 -15.56 -15.02
N TYR A 293 5.84 -16.33 -13.96
CA TYR A 293 6.47 -15.86 -12.74
C TYR A 293 7.74 -16.66 -12.46
N THR A 294 8.87 -15.98 -12.28
CA THR A 294 10.17 -16.59 -12.02
C THR A 294 10.82 -15.94 -10.79
N ALA A 295 11.19 -16.76 -9.81
CA ALA A 295 11.81 -16.32 -8.58
C ALA A 295 12.73 -17.44 -8.03
N CYS A 296 13.38 -17.23 -6.88
CA CYS A 296 14.17 -18.26 -6.21
C CYS A 296 13.26 -19.42 -5.76
N GLY A 297 13.59 -20.62 -6.22
CA GLY A 297 12.85 -21.86 -5.95
C GLY A 297 11.88 -22.29 -7.05
N ASN A 298 11.70 -21.47 -8.13
CA ASN A 298 10.97 -21.89 -9.32
C ASN A 298 11.70 -21.54 -10.64
N GLY A 299 13.03 -21.46 -10.58
CA GLY A 299 13.85 -21.34 -11.78
C GLY A 299 14.96 -20.30 -11.71
N LEU A 300 14.82 -19.24 -10.93
CA LEU A 300 15.82 -18.17 -10.82
C LEU A 300 17.09 -18.66 -10.08
N GLU A 301 16.97 -19.57 -9.14
CA GLU A 301 18.11 -20.19 -8.41
C GLU A 301 19.11 -20.90 -9.31
N LYS A 302 18.76 -21.18 -10.56
CA LYS A 302 19.65 -21.77 -11.56
C LYS A 302 20.54 -20.73 -12.25
N LYS A 303 20.21 -19.45 -12.08
CA LYS A 303 20.79 -18.33 -12.80
C LYS A 303 21.51 -17.34 -11.87
N ILE A 304 21.01 -17.17 -10.63
CA ILE A 304 21.56 -16.24 -9.63
C ILE A 304 21.83 -16.93 -8.30
N ASN A 305 22.57 -16.26 -7.41
CA ASN A 305 22.80 -16.73 -6.06
C ASN A 305 21.63 -16.41 -5.13
N CYS A 306 20.73 -17.35 -4.94
CA CYS A 306 19.60 -17.25 -4.02
C CYS A 306 19.93 -17.59 -2.54
N ASN A 307 21.20 -17.72 -2.16
CA ASN A 307 21.63 -18.07 -0.80
C ASN A 307 22.27 -16.90 -0.05
N ILE A 308 22.25 -15.70 -0.60
CA ILE A 308 22.66 -14.45 0.06
C ILE A 308 21.45 -13.66 0.51
N TRP A 309 21.65 -12.70 1.40
CA TRP A 309 20.56 -11.81 1.83
C TRP A 309 21.02 -10.35 1.97
N PRO A 310 20.33 -9.38 1.37
CA PRO A 310 19.37 -9.54 0.27
C PRO A 310 20.05 -10.09 -0.99
N GLU A 311 19.26 -10.68 -1.88
CA GLU A 311 19.72 -11.12 -3.19
C GLU A 311 19.95 -9.91 -4.13
N SER A 312 20.72 -10.13 -5.21
CA SER A 312 21.12 -9.08 -6.13
C SER A 312 20.04 -8.76 -7.18
N ASP A 313 19.54 -7.53 -7.19
CA ASP A 313 18.67 -7.04 -8.25
C ASP A 313 19.41 -6.98 -9.59
N LEU A 314 20.71 -6.64 -9.57
CA LEU A 314 21.54 -6.61 -10.77
C LEU A 314 21.61 -7.99 -11.46
N GLU A 315 21.80 -9.06 -10.69
CA GLU A 315 21.79 -10.42 -11.24
C GLU A 315 20.42 -10.77 -11.80
N MET A 316 19.35 -10.49 -11.05
CA MET A 316 17.98 -10.78 -11.50
C MET A 316 17.65 -10.10 -12.84
N PHE A 317 17.93 -8.80 -12.98
CA PHE A 317 17.64 -8.07 -14.22
C PHE A 317 18.44 -8.62 -15.40
N ASN A 318 19.74 -8.90 -15.20
CA ASN A 318 20.61 -9.40 -16.26
C ASN A 318 20.16 -10.78 -16.76
N GLU A 319 19.79 -11.67 -15.86
CA GLU A 319 19.46 -13.06 -16.18
C GLU A 319 18.04 -13.26 -16.73
N THR A 320 17.15 -12.26 -16.52
CA THR A 320 15.76 -12.35 -16.94
C THR A 320 15.43 -11.53 -18.18
N TYR A 321 16.28 -10.58 -18.57
CA TYR A 321 16.08 -9.69 -19.72
C TYR A 321 15.79 -10.48 -21.02
N ASN A 322 16.49 -11.57 -21.25
CA ASN A 322 16.31 -12.41 -22.46
C ASN A 322 14.98 -13.17 -22.50
N ASP A 323 14.23 -13.21 -21.41
CA ASP A 323 12.96 -13.93 -21.35
C ASP A 323 11.85 -13.22 -22.13
N TYR A 324 11.91 -11.88 -22.28
CA TYR A 324 10.84 -11.06 -22.86
C TYR A 324 11.27 -10.14 -24.02
N LYS A 325 12.56 -9.87 -24.20
CA LYS A 325 13.05 -8.86 -25.17
C LYS A 325 12.68 -9.12 -26.63
N ASN A 326 12.31 -10.35 -26.99
CA ASN A 326 11.95 -10.74 -28.36
C ASN A 326 10.43 -10.80 -28.58
N ASP A 327 9.61 -10.49 -27.57
CA ASP A 327 8.16 -10.42 -27.74
C ASP A 327 7.76 -9.10 -28.41
N ASP A 328 6.70 -9.13 -29.20
CA ASP A 328 6.20 -7.94 -29.90
C ASP A 328 5.75 -6.85 -28.92
N LYS A 329 5.04 -7.25 -27.85
CA LYS A 329 4.63 -6.38 -26.74
C LYS A 329 4.76 -7.14 -25.42
N PHE A 330 5.43 -6.53 -24.45
CA PHE A 330 5.60 -7.15 -23.14
C PHE A 330 5.36 -6.16 -21.97
N LEU A 331 4.89 -6.74 -20.87
CA LEU A 331 4.98 -6.20 -19.52
C LEU A 331 5.96 -7.06 -18.72
N ALA A 332 7.07 -6.50 -18.29
CA ALA A 332 8.00 -7.13 -17.35
C ALA A 332 7.91 -6.43 -15.99
N TYR A 333 7.41 -7.13 -14.99
CA TYR A 333 7.30 -6.67 -13.61
C TYR A 333 8.47 -7.17 -12.78
N TYR A 334 9.07 -6.28 -11.99
CA TYR A 334 10.14 -6.61 -11.05
C TYR A 334 9.77 -6.17 -9.64
N MET A 335 9.72 -7.13 -8.71
CA MET A 335 9.74 -6.87 -7.27
C MET A 335 11.16 -7.03 -6.77
N THR A 336 11.82 -5.92 -6.42
CA THR A 336 13.22 -5.91 -6.01
C THR A 336 13.40 -6.22 -4.54
N VAL A 337 14.63 -6.50 -4.09
CA VAL A 337 14.94 -6.78 -2.68
C VAL A 337 16.28 -6.21 -2.21
N SER A 338 17.15 -5.74 -3.12
CA SER A 338 18.51 -5.29 -2.75
C SER A 338 18.53 -4.18 -1.72
N THR A 339 17.50 -3.35 -1.65
CA THR A 339 17.38 -2.21 -0.72
C THR A 339 16.67 -2.56 0.60
N HIS A 340 16.50 -3.86 0.89
CA HIS A 340 15.87 -4.34 2.13
C HIS A 340 16.74 -4.08 3.37
N LEU A 341 16.09 -3.79 4.51
CA LEU A 341 16.74 -3.70 5.82
C LEU A 341 17.29 -5.09 6.26
N ASN A 342 18.30 -5.19 7.17
CA ASN A 342 18.98 -4.14 7.92
C ASN A 342 20.18 -3.60 7.12
N TYR A 343 20.53 -2.32 7.30
CA TYR A 343 21.57 -1.66 6.51
C TYR A 343 22.97 -1.80 7.15
N LYS A 344 23.37 -3.02 7.53
CA LYS A 344 24.65 -3.32 8.20
C LYS A 344 25.43 -4.40 7.46
N THR A 345 26.74 -4.24 7.37
CA THR A 345 27.65 -5.20 6.72
C THR A 345 27.64 -6.61 7.34
N THR A 346 27.14 -6.75 8.56
CA THR A 346 27.10 -8.06 9.28
C THR A 346 25.97 -8.97 8.80
N ASN A 347 24.91 -8.42 8.24
CA ASN A 347 23.70 -9.17 7.89
C ASN A 347 23.00 -8.68 6.61
N ASN A 348 23.74 -7.98 5.75
CA ASN A 348 23.27 -7.53 4.46
C ASN A 348 24.42 -7.62 3.45
N ASP A 349 24.33 -8.58 2.54
CA ASP A 349 25.39 -8.84 1.56
C ASP A 349 25.53 -7.75 0.52
N ILE A 350 24.44 -7.03 0.20
CA ILE A 350 24.48 -5.87 -0.71
C ILE A 350 25.20 -4.69 -0.07
N VAL A 351 24.94 -4.42 1.21
CA VAL A 351 25.71 -3.42 1.98
C VAL A 351 27.18 -3.81 2.01
N LYS A 352 27.52 -5.06 2.35
CA LYS A 352 28.88 -5.55 2.38
C LYS A 352 29.60 -5.39 1.04
N LYS A 353 28.89 -5.62 -0.07
CA LYS A 353 29.40 -5.48 -1.44
C LYS A 353 29.73 -4.03 -1.79
N ASN A 354 28.88 -3.06 -1.41
CA ASN A 354 28.94 -1.71 -1.93
C ASN A 354 29.40 -0.64 -0.92
N ILE A 355 29.51 -0.93 0.37
CA ILE A 355 29.79 0.06 1.44
C ILE A 355 31.08 0.87 1.20
N ASN A 356 32.09 0.26 0.61
CA ASN A 356 33.37 0.93 0.32
C ASN A 356 33.25 2.08 -0.68
N LEU A 357 32.17 2.12 -1.47
CA LEU A 357 31.90 3.17 -2.45
C LEU A 357 31.32 4.45 -1.80
N VAL A 358 30.85 4.34 -0.55
CA VAL A 358 30.16 5.44 0.16
C VAL A 358 30.77 5.73 1.53
N LYS A 359 31.76 4.97 2.01
CA LYS A 359 32.30 5.02 3.37
C LYS A 359 32.89 6.39 3.77
N ASP A 360 33.32 7.19 2.78
CA ASP A 360 33.94 8.48 2.99
C ASP A 360 32.93 9.64 2.99
N LEU A 361 31.63 9.35 2.84
CA LEU A 361 30.56 10.34 2.94
C LEU A 361 30.26 10.63 4.41
N ASP A 362 29.88 11.88 4.69
CA ASP A 362 29.55 12.38 6.04
C ASP A 362 28.13 11.96 6.45
N TYR A 363 27.93 10.66 6.71
CA TYR A 363 26.67 10.07 7.19
C TYR A 363 26.92 9.01 8.26
N SER A 364 25.91 8.75 9.09
CA SER A 364 25.93 7.64 10.05
C SER A 364 26.04 6.28 9.36
N SER A 365 26.55 5.28 10.05
CA SER A 365 26.82 3.96 9.47
C SER A 365 25.59 3.28 8.86
N ASN A 366 24.41 3.47 9.47
CA ASN A 366 23.16 2.91 8.98
C ASN A 366 22.69 3.62 7.70
N VAL A 367 22.85 4.94 7.63
CA VAL A 367 22.57 5.75 6.43
C VAL A 367 23.52 5.42 5.30
N LEU A 368 24.83 5.28 5.58
CA LEU A 368 25.80 4.80 4.58
C LEU A 368 25.40 3.42 4.02
N GLY A 369 25.02 2.49 4.91
CA GLY A 369 24.50 1.19 4.50
C GLY A 369 23.29 1.32 3.58
N PHE A 370 22.33 2.18 3.92
CA PHE A 370 21.14 2.41 3.09
C PHE A 370 21.49 2.99 1.71
N ILE A 371 22.33 4.02 1.64
CA ILE A 371 22.79 4.57 0.35
C ILE A 371 23.49 3.49 -0.47
N SER A 372 24.33 2.65 0.14
CA SER A 372 25.08 1.61 -0.54
C SER A 372 24.21 0.53 -1.20
N THR A 373 23.00 0.28 -0.66
CA THR A 373 22.04 -0.66 -1.26
C THR A 373 21.46 -0.14 -2.57
N HIS A 374 21.26 1.17 -2.71
CA HIS A 374 20.76 1.81 -3.93
C HIS A 374 21.73 1.69 -5.11
N ILE A 375 23.03 1.51 -4.85
CA ILE A 375 24.03 1.28 -5.92
C ILE A 375 23.76 -0.01 -6.68
N GLU A 376 23.25 -1.05 -6.00
CA GLU A 376 22.90 -2.33 -6.65
C GLU A 376 21.77 -2.14 -7.65
N LEU A 377 20.70 -1.49 -7.23
CA LEU A 377 19.57 -1.16 -8.10
C LEU A 377 19.97 -0.21 -9.23
N ASP A 378 20.82 0.79 -8.96
CA ASP A 378 21.33 1.72 -9.98
C ASP A 378 22.07 0.98 -11.09
N LYS A 379 22.95 0.04 -10.75
CA LYS A 379 23.66 -0.81 -11.71
C LYS A 379 22.73 -1.73 -12.48
N ALA A 380 21.69 -2.25 -11.83
CA ALA A 380 20.67 -3.07 -12.49
C ALA A 380 19.96 -2.26 -13.59
N LEU A 381 19.54 -1.04 -13.26
CA LEU A 381 18.89 -0.11 -14.21
C LEU A 381 19.83 0.37 -15.30
N GLU A 382 21.11 0.65 -14.97
CA GLU A 382 22.13 1.00 -15.96
C GLU A 382 22.27 -0.10 -17.02
N ASN A 383 22.42 -1.35 -16.58
CA ASN A 383 22.56 -2.49 -17.49
C ASN A 383 21.28 -2.74 -18.29
N LEU A 384 20.10 -2.60 -17.66
CA LEU A 384 18.82 -2.70 -18.36
C LEU A 384 18.73 -1.68 -19.50
N ILE A 385 19.01 -0.40 -19.23
CA ILE A 385 18.98 0.66 -20.24
C ILE A 385 20.01 0.41 -21.36
N LYS A 386 21.21 -0.05 -21.01
CA LYS A 386 22.24 -0.44 -22.00
C LYS A 386 21.77 -1.58 -22.90
N ASN A 387 21.13 -2.60 -22.33
CA ASN A 387 20.60 -3.74 -23.07
C ASN A 387 19.44 -3.31 -23.99
N LEU A 388 18.47 -2.55 -23.47
CA LEU A 388 17.37 -2.00 -24.27
C LEU A 388 17.89 -1.16 -25.44
N LYS A 389 18.90 -0.32 -25.21
CA LYS A 389 19.52 0.49 -26.26
C LYS A 389 20.23 -0.37 -27.31
N LYS A 390 20.98 -1.38 -26.87
CA LYS A 390 21.69 -2.33 -27.75
C LYS A 390 20.72 -3.09 -28.67
N ASP A 391 19.57 -3.48 -28.15
CA ASP A 391 18.57 -4.28 -28.86
C ASP A 391 17.54 -3.38 -29.60
N ASN A 392 17.73 -2.03 -29.61
CA ASN A 392 16.85 -1.02 -30.22
C ASN A 392 15.44 -0.99 -29.63
N LEU A 393 15.28 -1.36 -28.37
CA LEU A 393 14.00 -1.39 -27.65
C LEU A 393 13.81 -0.18 -26.73
N LEU A 394 14.82 0.66 -26.51
CA LEU A 394 14.75 1.74 -25.51
C LEU A 394 13.66 2.77 -25.81
N ASP A 395 13.52 3.17 -27.08
CA ASP A 395 12.50 4.13 -27.51
C ASP A 395 11.08 3.53 -27.44
N ASP A 396 10.96 2.21 -27.55
CA ASP A 396 9.71 1.48 -27.50
C ASP A 396 9.40 0.89 -26.11
N THR A 397 10.16 1.25 -25.09
CA THR A 397 9.96 0.77 -23.73
C THR A 397 9.75 1.94 -22.76
N VAL A 398 8.68 1.84 -21.97
CA VAL A 398 8.41 2.72 -20.82
C VAL A 398 8.98 2.05 -19.56
N ILE A 399 9.73 2.79 -18.76
CA ILE A 399 10.25 2.34 -17.47
C ILE A 399 9.48 3.05 -16.37
N VAL A 400 8.83 2.29 -15.50
CA VAL A 400 8.15 2.78 -14.31
C VAL A 400 8.87 2.22 -13.08
N LEU A 401 9.21 3.09 -12.15
CA LEU A 401 9.79 2.71 -10.86
C LEU A 401 9.14 3.53 -9.75
N LEU A 402 8.67 2.84 -8.74
CA LEU A 402 8.17 3.42 -7.49
C LEU A 402 8.48 2.49 -6.33
N ALA A 403 8.47 3.00 -5.10
CA ALA A 403 8.67 2.17 -3.93
C ALA A 403 7.38 1.44 -3.51
N ASP A 404 7.53 0.37 -2.73
CA ASP A 404 6.43 -0.30 -2.02
C ASP A 404 6.01 0.47 -0.75
N HIS A 405 6.96 1.07 -0.03
CA HIS A 405 6.77 1.89 1.17
C HIS A 405 8.02 2.74 1.46
N PHE A 406 7.92 3.62 2.46
CA PHE A 406 9.09 4.36 2.93
C PHE A 406 10.05 3.44 3.72
N PRO A 407 11.35 3.77 3.82
CA PRO A 407 12.36 2.92 4.49
C PRO A 407 12.25 3.00 6.01
N TYR A 408 11.29 2.26 6.60
CA TYR A 408 11.07 2.20 8.04
C TYR A 408 12.21 1.51 8.83
N GLY A 409 13.19 0.94 8.13
CA GLY A 409 14.46 0.49 8.72
C GLY A 409 15.39 1.62 9.16
N LEU A 410 15.10 2.88 8.75
CA LEU A 410 15.75 4.09 9.22
C LEU A 410 14.87 4.81 10.26
N SER A 411 15.52 5.32 11.30
CA SER A 411 14.86 6.24 12.24
C SER A 411 14.56 7.59 11.56
N LYS A 412 13.67 8.37 12.17
CA LYS A 412 13.37 9.73 11.71
C LYS A 412 14.62 10.60 11.60
N ASN A 413 15.54 10.53 12.58
CA ASN A 413 16.77 11.29 12.57
C ASN A 413 17.69 10.89 11.40
N GLU A 414 17.76 9.60 11.07
CA GLU A 414 18.54 9.10 9.94
C GLU A 414 17.93 9.52 8.60
N LEU A 415 16.60 9.60 8.50
CA LEU A 415 15.93 10.17 7.31
C LEU A 415 16.20 11.68 7.19
N GLU A 416 16.21 12.43 8.29
CA GLU A 416 16.58 13.85 8.33
C GLU A 416 18.07 14.07 8.01
N GLU A 417 18.93 13.09 8.33
CA GLU A 417 20.33 13.10 7.94
C GLU A 417 20.54 12.97 6.42
N LEU A 418 19.72 12.16 5.74
CA LEU A 418 19.72 12.01 4.28
C LEU A 418 19.34 13.31 3.56
N ASN A 419 18.45 14.12 4.18
CA ASN A 419 18.02 15.40 3.64
C ASN A 419 17.85 16.40 4.78
N LYS A 420 18.91 17.20 5.04
CA LYS A 420 18.98 18.15 6.14
C LYS A 420 17.97 19.32 6.04
N ASP A 421 17.42 19.55 4.87
CA ASP A 421 16.43 20.61 4.61
C ASP A 421 15.01 20.22 5.00
N ILE A 422 14.77 18.93 5.29
CA ILE A 422 13.45 18.41 5.61
C ILE A 422 13.35 18.05 7.09
N LYS A 423 12.31 18.57 7.75
CA LYS A 423 11.86 18.10 9.06
C LYS A 423 10.64 17.20 8.87
N TYR A 424 10.82 15.90 9.06
CA TYR A 424 9.77 14.92 8.81
C TYR A 424 8.68 14.96 9.90
N ASP A 425 7.44 14.96 9.46
CA ASP A 425 6.29 14.59 10.27
C ASP A 425 5.73 13.23 9.78
N ASN A 426 4.65 12.76 10.39
CA ASN A 426 4.05 11.46 10.09
C ASN A 426 3.58 11.30 8.65
N ASN A 427 3.33 12.39 7.93
CA ASN A 427 2.87 12.37 6.55
C ASN A 427 4.03 12.57 5.59
N LEU A 428 4.89 13.54 5.87
CA LEU A 428 6.01 13.90 5.01
C LEU A 428 7.07 12.78 4.91
N ILE A 429 7.14 11.89 5.91
CA ILE A 429 8.01 10.72 5.89
C ILE A 429 7.71 9.78 4.71
N HIS A 430 6.49 9.84 4.16
CA HIS A 430 6.06 9.06 3.01
C HIS A 430 6.33 9.75 1.66
N LYS A 431 6.81 10.99 1.65
CA LYS A 431 7.13 11.68 0.38
C LYS A 431 8.26 10.96 -0.32
N ASN A 432 8.04 10.64 -1.60
CA ASN A 432 8.97 9.85 -2.40
C ASN A 432 8.89 10.28 -3.87
N PHE A 433 9.21 9.40 -4.80
CA PHE A 433 9.22 9.64 -6.23
C PHE A 433 8.39 8.59 -6.99
N LEU A 434 7.98 8.96 -8.19
CA LEU A 434 7.50 8.06 -9.23
C LEU A 434 8.32 8.35 -10.50
N VAL A 435 8.90 7.32 -11.08
CA VAL A 435 9.49 7.37 -12.42
C VAL A 435 8.46 6.88 -13.42
N ILE A 436 8.18 7.67 -14.45
CA ILE A 436 7.56 7.26 -15.71
C ILE A 436 8.45 7.81 -16.83
N TYR A 437 9.34 6.98 -17.31
CA TYR A 437 10.39 7.38 -18.26
C TYR A 437 10.24 6.65 -19.58
N ASN A 438 10.40 7.41 -20.67
CA ASN A 438 10.64 6.88 -22.01
C ASN A 438 11.63 7.81 -22.73
N SER A 439 12.59 7.24 -23.45
CA SER A 439 13.68 8.00 -24.10
C SER A 439 13.22 8.96 -25.20
N THR A 440 11.98 8.81 -25.68
CA THR A 440 11.40 9.75 -26.66
C THR A 440 10.94 11.07 -26.04
N LEU A 441 10.75 11.13 -24.72
CA LEU A 441 10.49 12.37 -23.98
C LEU A 441 11.82 13.12 -23.78
N LYS A 442 12.01 14.18 -24.57
CA LYS A 442 13.32 14.91 -24.62
C LYS A 442 13.52 15.85 -23.45
N GLU A 443 12.42 16.38 -22.89
CA GLU A 443 12.45 17.32 -21.77
C GLU A 443 11.61 16.76 -20.61
N PRO A 444 11.98 17.07 -19.36
CA PRO A 444 11.19 16.66 -18.19
C PRO A 444 9.80 17.30 -18.22
N ILE A 445 8.78 16.51 -17.94
CA ILE A 445 7.40 16.96 -17.77
C ILE A 445 7.12 17.05 -16.28
N ILE A 446 7.05 18.27 -15.75
CA ILE A 446 6.84 18.52 -14.33
C ILE A 446 5.35 18.35 -13.98
N VAL A 447 5.09 17.59 -12.92
CA VAL A 447 3.75 17.28 -12.41
C VAL A 447 3.68 17.64 -10.92
N ASP A 448 2.83 18.61 -10.59
CA ASP A 448 2.71 19.14 -9.22
C ASP A 448 1.51 18.55 -8.44
N ASN A 449 0.68 17.72 -9.09
CA ASN A 449 -0.48 17.10 -8.49
C ASN A 449 -0.08 16.18 -7.33
N TYR A 450 -0.84 16.24 -6.24
CA TYR A 450 -0.67 15.34 -5.10
C TYR A 450 -1.14 13.93 -5.48
N SER A 451 -0.28 12.94 -5.33
CA SER A 451 -0.55 11.58 -5.80
C SER A 451 0.18 10.52 -4.98
N SER A 452 -0.30 9.31 -5.10
CA SER A 452 0.29 8.14 -4.43
C SER A 452 0.15 6.88 -5.29
N ASN A 453 0.60 5.74 -4.77
CA ASN A 453 0.62 4.46 -5.47
C ASN A 453 -0.72 4.08 -6.12
N ILE A 454 -1.87 4.42 -5.50
CA ILE A 454 -3.21 4.08 -6.05
C ILE A 454 -3.51 4.79 -7.38
N ASP A 455 -2.84 5.91 -7.65
CA ASP A 455 -3.08 6.76 -8.81
C ASP A 455 -2.23 6.34 -10.03
N VAL A 456 -1.28 5.42 -9.84
CA VAL A 456 -0.34 5.01 -10.89
C VAL A 456 -1.04 4.23 -11.99
N LEU A 457 -1.91 3.26 -11.65
CA LEU A 457 -2.58 2.44 -12.66
C LEU A 457 -3.52 3.23 -13.57
N PRO A 458 -4.46 4.08 -13.06
CA PRO A 458 -5.28 4.91 -13.94
C PRO A 458 -4.43 5.83 -14.83
N THR A 459 -3.31 6.37 -14.32
CA THR A 459 -2.38 7.17 -15.11
C THR A 459 -1.75 6.37 -16.24
N LEU A 460 -1.25 5.16 -15.95
CA LEU A 460 -0.65 4.30 -16.98
C LEU A 460 -1.67 3.86 -18.03
N TYR A 461 -2.88 3.48 -17.62
CA TYR A 461 -3.92 3.06 -18.59
C TYR A 461 -4.28 4.19 -19.54
N ASN A 462 -4.34 5.44 -19.03
CA ASN A 462 -4.54 6.60 -19.88
C ASN A 462 -3.32 6.87 -20.80
N LEU A 463 -2.10 6.81 -20.28
CA LEU A 463 -0.87 6.98 -21.07
C LEU A 463 -0.69 5.93 -22.18
N PHE A 464 -1.09 4.68 -21.92
CA PHE A 464 -1.09 3.60 -22.91
C PHE A 464 -2.30 3.63 -23.84
N GLY A 465 -3.28 4.49 -23.59
CA GLY A 465 -4.48 4.62 -24.41
C GLY A 465 -5.40 3.39 -24.32
N PHE A 466 -5.39 2.69 -23.19
CA PHE A 466 -6.27 1.54 -22.99
C PHE A 466 -7.74 1.97 -22.89
N ASN A 467 -8.63 1.08 -23.32
CA ASN A 467 -10.06 1.28 -23.12
C ASN A 467 -10.43 0.76 -21.71
N TYR A 468 -10.65 1.67 -20.77
CA TYR A 468 -10.99 1.35 -19.39
C TYR A 468 -12.00 2.34 -18.80
N ASP A 469 -12.69 1.91 -17.75
CA ASP A 469 -13.60 2.77 -17.00
C ASP A 469 -12.92 3.24 -15.71
N SER A 470 -12.54 4.51 -15.68
CA SER A 470 -11.85 5.09 -14.52
C SER A 470 -12.71 5.15 -13.26
N ARG A 471 -14.04 5.06 -13.39
CA ARG A 471 -14.95 4.98 -12.25
C ARG A 471 -14.72 3.71 -11.42
N LEU A 472 -14.27 2.61 -12.05
CA LEU A 472 -14.01 1.32 -11.39
C LEU A 472 -12.65 1.24 -10.68
N LEU A 473 -11.81 2.26 -10.80
CA LEU A 473 -10.53 2.36 -10.10
C LEU A 473 -10.68 3.27 -8.86
N ILE A 474 -9.89 3.03 -7.82
CA ILE A 474 -9.92 3.82 -6.57
C ILE A 474 -9.12 5.12 -6.71
N GLY A 475 -7.96 5.04 -7.36
CA GLY A 475 -7.14 6.21 -7.69
C GLY A 475 -7.68 6.99 -8.88
N ASN A 476 -7.02 8.10 -9.19
CA ASN A 476 -7.31 8.96 -10.33
C ASN A 476 -6.09 9.05 -11.25
N ASP A 477 -6.27 9.44 -12.51
CA ASP A 477 -5.16 9.79 -13.39
C ASP A 477 -4.47 11.05 -12.85
N ILE A 478 -3.18 10.94 -12.49
CA ILE A 478 -2.37 12.03 -11.94
C ILE A 478 -2.28 13.22 -12.92
N LEU A 479 -2.40 12.95 -14.22
CA LEU A 479 -2.26 13.94 -15.29
C LEU A 479 -3.60 14.58 -15.68
N SER A 480 -4.71 14.19 -15.03
CA SER A 480 -6.00 14.85 -15.17
C SER A 480 -5.97 16.24 -14.52
N ASN A 481 -7.04 17.02 -14.73
CA ASN A 481 -7.15 18.38 -14.17
C ASN A 481 -7.45 18.41 -12.66
N ASP A 482 -7.51 17.27 -12.00
CA ASP A 482 -7.73 17.15 -10.55
C ASP A 482 -6.45 17.48 -9.78
N ASP A 483 -6.55 18.27 -8.71
CA ASP A 483 -5.41 18.61 -7.83
C ASP A 483 -4.83 17.40 -7.06
N GLY A 484 -5.55 16.29 -7.07
CA GLY A 484 -5.13 15.03 -6.46
C GLY A 484 -5.24 14.96 -4.93
N MET A 485 -5.03 13.77 -4.40
CA MET A 485 -5.09 13.50 -2.96
C MET A 485 -4.19 12.33 -2.57
N VAL A 486 -3.37 12.51 -1.54
CA VAL A 486 -2.63 11.44 -0.88
C VAL A 486 -3.40 10.98 0.36
N ILE A 487 -3.64 9.67 0.48
CA ILE A 487 -4.38 9.07 1.59
C ILE A 487 -3.45 8.14 2.37
N PHE A 488 -3.41 8.29 3.71
CA PHE A 488 -2.58 7.46 4.60
C PHE A 488 -3.41 6.38 5.29
N ASN A 489 -2.73 5.38 5.86
CA ASN A 489 -3.34 4.23 6.54
C ASN A 489 -4.22 4.61 7.74
N ASP A 490 -3.96 5.75 8.37
CA ASP A 490 -4.74 6.31 9.48
C ASP A 490 -5.93 7.18 9.03
N ARG A 491 -6.27 7.17 7.73
CA ARG A 491 -7.30 7.99 7.08
C ARG A 491 -6.99 9.50 7.05
N SER A 492 -5.80 9.89 7.48
CA SER A 492 -5.29 11.24 7.22
C SER A 492 -5.05 11.42 5.72
N PHE A 493 -5.10 12.65 5.24
CA PHE A 493 -4.85 12.93 3.83
C PHE A 493 -4.21 14.31 3.60
N ILE A 494 -3.58 14.45 2.46
CA ILE A 494 -3.01 15.71 1.97
C ILE A 494 -3.56 15.99 0.59
N THR A 495 -3.95 17.24 0.35
CA THR A 495 -4.20 17.83 -0.97
C THR A 495 -3.36 19.09 -1.11
N LYS A 496 -3.46 19.79 -2.23
CA LYS A 496 -2.78 21.08 -2.45
C LYS A 496 -3.09 22.10 -1.34
N ASP A 497 -4.36 22.17 -0.91
CA ASP A 497 -4.84 23.22 0.00
C ASP A 497 -5.09 22.72 1.42
N THR A 498 -5.03 21.41 1.67
CA THR A 498 -5.45 20.82 2.93
C THR A 498 -4.48 19.74 3.39
N LYS A 499 -4.10 19.81 4.66
CA LYS A 499 -3.48 18.70 5.40
C LYS A 499 -4.42 18.35 6.54
N TYR A 500 -5.05 17.19 6.44
CA TYR A 500 -6.01 16.68 7.42
C TYR A 500 -5.43 15.53 8.23
N ASN A 501 -5.53 15.63 9.55
CA ASN A 501 -5.15 14.56 10.46
C ASN A 501 -6.41 13.91 11.05
N ALA A 502 -6.71 12.67 10.64
CA ALA A 502 -7.92 11.96 11.05
C ALA A 502 -8.05 11.76 12.56
N LEU A 503 -6.92 11.72 13.28
CA LEU A 503 -6.89 11.50 14.71
C LEU A 503 -7.12 12.79 15.53
N ASN A 504 -6.78 13.96 14.98
CA ASN A 504 -6.76 15.22 15.72
C ASN A 504 -7.78 16.25 15.24
N ASP A 505 -8.10 16.25 13.93
CA ASP A 505 -8.98 17.23 13.33
C ASP A 505 -10.44 16.80 13.44
N LYS A 506 -11.35 17.77 13.69
CA LYS A 506 -12.75 17.44 13.99
C LYS A 506 -13.59 17.17 12.75
N THR A 507 -13.43 17.97 11.70
CA THR A 507 -14.27 17.90 10.48
C THR A 507 -13.45 18.27 9.24
N ASN A 508 -13.74 17.62 8.13
CA ASN A 508 -13.31 18.02 6.79
C ASN A 508 -14.27 17.41 5.76
N ASP A 509 -14.61 18.17 4.73
CA ASP A 509 -15.58 17.77 3.70
C ASP A 509 -15.12 16.54 2.90
N LYS A 510 -13.81 16.36 2.72
CA LYS A 510 -13.22 15.21 2.00
C LYS A 510 -13.11 13.93 2.85
N LYS A 511 -13.44 13.98 4.14
CA LYS A 511 -13.39 12.82 5.05
C LYS A 511 -14.27 11.66 4.56
N ASN A 512 -15.44 11.96 4.03
CA ASN A 512 -16.35 10.96 3.48
C ASN A 512 -15.79 10.32 2.21
N LEU A 513 -15.17 11.09 1.33
CA LEU A 513 -14.50 10.57 0.14
C LEU A 513 -13.37 9.58 0.50
N VAL A 514 -12.58 9.90 1.52
CA VAL A 514 -11.51 8.99 2.01
C VAL A 514 -12.11 7.71 2.58
N TYR A 515 -13.20 7.82 3.35
CA TYR A 515 -13.92 6.65 3.85
C TYR A 515 -14.43 5.77 2.70
N ASP A 516 -15.07 6.35 1.70
CA ASP A 516 -15.62 5.64 0.56
C ASP A 516 -14.51 4.92 -0.23
N LYS A 517 -13.38 5.57 -0.48
CA LYS A 517 -12.24 4.94 -1.16
C LYS A 517 -11.75 3.68 -0.41
N TYR A 518 -11.67 3.71 0.92
CA TYR A 518 -11.32 2.54 1.72
C TYR A 518 -12.42 1.48 1.75
N LEU A 519 -13.68 1.90 1.92
CA LEU A 519 -14.83 1.00 1.95
C LEU A 519 -14.96 0.24 0.63
N TYR A 520 -14.98 0.96 -0.49
CA TYR A 520 -15.17 0.33 -1.79
C TYR A 520 -13.95 -0.47 -2.24
N SER A 521 -12.74 -0.06 -1.88
CA SER A 521 -11.54 -0.87 -2.08
C SER A 521 -11.65 -2.21 -1.37
N ARG A 522 -12.11 -2.21 -0.11
CA ARG A 522 -12.36 -3.43 0.66
C ARG A 522 -13.49 -4.26 0.08
N LEU A 523 -14.61 -3.66 -0.30
CA LEU A 523 -15.76 -4.38 -0.87
C LEU A 523 -15.42 -5.01 -2.23
N ILE A 524 -14.60 -4.36 -3.07
CA ILE A 524 -14.06 -4.97 -4.29
C ILE A 524 -13.36 -6.29 -3.94
N LEU A 525 -12.53 -6.29 -2.90
CA LEU A 525 -11.78 -7.46 -2.45
C LEU A 525 -12.68 -8.52 -1.81
N GLU A 526 -13.57 -8.14 -0.90
CA GLU A 526 -14.39 -9.08 -0.11
C GLU A 526 -15.51 -9.70 -0.93
N LYS A 527 -16.15 -8.95 -1.80
CA LYS A 527 -17.30 -9.39 -2.63
C LYS A 527 -16.89 -9.89 -4.02
N ASP A 528 -15.58 -9.83 -4.34
CA ASP A 528 -15.08 -10.15 -5.69
C ASP A 528 -15.85 -9.35 -6.77
N TYR A 529 -15.93 -8.03 -6.57
CA TYR A 529 -16.86 -7.17 -7.30
C TYR A 529 -16.65 -7.17 -8.81
N TYR A 530 -15.42 -7.24 -9.27
CA TYR A 530 -15.14 -7.13 -10.69
C TYR A 530 -15.70 -8.27 -11.54
N LYS A 531 -16.12 -9.39 -10.95
CA LYS A 531 -16.83 -10.47 -11.67
C LYS A 531 -18.24 -10.06 -12.12
N TYR A 532 -18.86 -9.06 -11.47
CA TYR A 532 -20.20 -8.56 -11.81
C TYR A 532 -20.17 -7.53 -12.94
N ILE A 533 -19.02 -6.98 -13.26
CA ILE A 533 -18.83 -6.03 -14.37
C ILE A 533 -18.51 -6.85 -15.63
N LYS A 534 -19.40 -6.81 -16.60
CA LYS A 534 -19.27 -7.55 -17.87
C LYS A 534 -18.52 -6.74 -18.92
#